data_709b2579bae82719794158a4b6a13f0c
#
_entry.id   709b2579bae82719794158a4b6a13f0c
#
_cell.length_a   1.000
_cell.length_b   1.000
_cell.length_c   1.000
_cell.angle_alpha   90.00
_cell.angle_beta   90.00
_cell.angle_gamma   90.00
#
_symmetry.space_group_name_H-M   'P 1'
#
loop_
_entity.id
_entity.type
_entity.pdbx_description
1 polymer ?
#
loop_
_entity_poly.entity_id
_entity_poly.type
_entity_poly.pdbx_seq_one_letter_code
_entity_poly.pdbx_strand_id
1 'polypeptide(L)'
;MGLFKRNPFGHILFIKKWLIRIFGAITHSRYRSFNNLQIEGSEIIRSLPDTNVLFISNHQTYFADVTAMFHVFNAALKGREDNIKNVFYLWEPKLNLYYVAAKETMTEGLLPRILAYIGAITVERTWRAEGKDVQREVNPNDTENIKIALEDGWVITFPQGTTRSFKPVRKGTAHIIKQHKPIVVPIVIDGFRRSFDRKGLFVKKKGILQSMEIKPPLEIDYENDSVEKIVEQIEYAIEQHASFLKVIPQEVIEESEKLDRERQWKY
;
A
#
# COMPACT_ATOMS: atom_id res chain seq x y z
N MET A 1 -21.72 10.27 16.86
CA MET A 1 -21.72 9.52 15.57
C MET A 1 -22.86 8.51 15.64
N GLY A 2 -23.84 8.58 14.72
CA GLY A 2 -24.99 7.62 14.75
C GLY A 2 -24.51 6.19 14.57
N LEU A 3 -25.00 5.27 15.37
CA LEU A 3 -24.56 3.86 15.42
C LEU A 3 -24.64 3.14 14.05
N PHE A 4 -25.55 3.58 13.19
CA PHE A 4 -25.83 2.96 11.88
C PHE A 4 -25.38 3.78 10.67
N LYS A 5 -24.61 4.86 10.87
CA LYS A 5 -24.06 5.62 9.73
C LYS A 5 -23.17 4.71 8.89
N ARG A 6 -23.39 4.73 7.57
CA ARG A 6 -22.67 3.91 6.58
C ARG A 6 -21.77 4.78 5.71
N ASN A 7 -20.70 4.19 5.20
CA ASN A 7 -19.90 4.76 4.13
C ASN A 7 -20.61 4.54 2.77
N PRO A 8 -20.11 5.10 1.66
CA PRO A 8 -20.68 4.89 0.33
C PRO A 8 -20.78 3.43 -0.11
N PHE A 9 -19.97 2.54 0.45
CA PHE A 9 -19.96 1.10 0.17
C PHE A 9 -20.88 0.28 1.09
N GLY A 10 -21.71 0.95 1.88
CA GLY A 10 -22.68 0.29 2.79
C GLY A 10 -22.09 -0.19 4.11
N HIS A 11 -20.80 -0.03 4.37
CA HIS A 11 -20.17 -0.48 5.63
C HIS A 11 -20.56 0.43 6.80
N ILE A 12 -20.98 -0.17 7.91
CA ILE A 12 -21.33 0.55 9.14
C ILE A 12 -20.06 1.13 9.76
N LEU A 13 -19.99 2.46 9.87
CA LEU A 13 -18.79 3.15 10.34
C LEU A 13 -18.40 2.79 11.78
N PHE A 14 -19.38 2.51 12.64
CA PHE A 14 -19.12 2.05 14.01
C PHE A 14 -18.36 0.72 14.00
N ILE A 15 -18.79 -0.26 13.19
CA ILE A 15 -18.11 -1.56 13.07
C ILE A 15 -16.72 -1.38 12.46
N LYS A 16 -16.60 -0.59 11.37
CA LYS A 16 -15.31 -0.29 10.75
C LYS A 16 -14.32 0.31 11.74
N LYS A 17 -14.76 1.26 12.57
CA LYS A 17 -13.95 1.88 13.62
C LYS A 17 -13.40 0.86 14.61
N TRP A 18 -14.23 -0.04 15.11
CA TRP A 18 -13.80 -1.07 16.03
C TRP A 18 -12.87 -2.09 15.38
N LEU A 19 -13.12 -2.49 14.14
CA LEU A 19 -12.22 -3.36 13.40
C LEU A 19 -10.84 -2.73 13.22
N ILE A 20 -10.76 -1.46 12.85
CA ILE A 20 -9.47 -0.74 12.72
C ILE A 20 -8.73 -0.70 14.07
N ARG A 21 -9.42 -0.45 15.18
CA ARG A 21 -8.81 -0.45 16.52
C ARG A 21 -8.26 -1.82 16.90
N ILE A 22 -9.05 -2.88 16.74
CA ILE A 22 -8.66 -4.24 17.12
C ILE A 22 -7.51 -4.73 16.26
N PHE A 23 -7.65 -4.67 14.92
CA PHE A 23 -6.61 -5.11 14.01
C PHE A 23 -5.36 -4.24 14.09
N GLY A 24 -5.52 -2.94 14.27
CA GLY A 24 -4.41 -2.05 14.51
C GLY A 24 -3.66 -2.38 15.81
N ALA A 25 -4.34 -2.61 16.92
CA ALA A 25 -3.69 -3.03 18.16
C ALA A 25 -2.89 -4.34 17.99
N ILE A 26 -3.45 -5.33 17.27
CA ILE A 26 -2.79 -6.60 16.99
C ILE A 26 -1.57 -6.43 16.07
N THR A 27 -1.66 -5.57 15.06
CA THR A 27 -0.60 -5.40 14.06
C THR A 27 0.50 -4.43 14.49
N HIS A 28 0.25 -3.55 15.44
CA HIS A 28 1.20 -2.53 15.90
C HIS A 28 2.57 -3.09 16.30
N SER A 29 2.60 -4.20 17.06
CA SER A 29 3.84 -4.83 17.50
C SER A 29 4.74 -5.30 16.34
N ARG A 30 4.16 -5.57 15.17
CA ARG A 30 4.88 -6.03 13.98
C ARG A 30 5.81 -4.98 13.40
N TYR A 31 5.48 -3.70 13.60
CA TYR A 31 6.21 -2.54 13.09
C TYR A 31 7.03 -1.83 14.16
N ARG A 32 6.69 -2.04 15.45
CA ARG A 32 7.32 -1.31 16.54
C ARG A 32 8.18 -2.17 17.47
N SER A 33 7.79 -3.43 17.72
CA SER A 33 8.46 -4.28 18.71
C SER A 33 9.17 -5.48 18.06
N PHE A 34 8.54 -6.13 17.09
CA PHE A 34 9.16 -7.27 16.38
C PHE A 34 10.15 -6.80 15.32
N ASN A 35 9.85 -5.69 14.68
CA ASN A 35 10.69 -5.02 13.71
C ASN A 35 10.77 -3.53 14.07
N ASN A 36 11.57 -2.78 13.33
CA ASN A 36 11.70 -1.34 13.51
C ASN A 36 11.32 -0.63 12.20
N LEU A 37 10.15 0.02 12.20
CA LEU A 37 9.70 0.83 11.08
C LEU A 37 10.25 2.24 11.22
N GLN A 38 11.19 2.61 10.35
CA GLN A 38 11.62 3.98 10.12
C GLN A 38 10.61 4.66 9.18
N ILE A 39 10.22 5.86 9.53
CA ILE A 39 9.23 6.64 8.80
C ILE A 39 9.88 7.99 8.48
N GLU A 40 9.65 8.49 7.28
CA GLU A 40 10.11 9.80 6.83
C GLU A 40 9.00 10.50 6.05
N GLY A 41 8.83 11.81 6.22
CA GLY A 41 7.89 12.63 5.49
C GLY A 41 6.44 12.51 5.96
N SER A 42 6.17 11.99 7.15
CA SER A 42 4.80 11.81 7.62
C SER A 42 4.07 13.13 7.92
N GLU A 43 4.78 14.25 8.05
CA GLU A 43 4.22 15.59 8.16
C GLU A 43 3.36 15.98 6.95
N ILE A 44 3.69 15.45 5.76
CA ILE A 44 2.93 15.66 4.52
C ILE A 44 1.46 15.25 4.71
N ILE A 45 1.21 14.15 5.44
CA ILE A 45 -0.14 13.61 5.69
C ILE A 45 -1.07 14.64 6.34
N ARG A 46 -0.54 15.52 7.18
CA ARG A 46 -1.32 16.52 7.92
C ARG A 46 -1.79 17.69 7.05
N SER A 47 -1.07 17.97 5.97
CA SER A 47 -1.38 19.06 5.04
C SER A 47 -2.37 18.65 3.95
N LEU A 48 -2.69 17.35 3.82
CA LEU A 48 -3.58 16.83 2.79
C LEU A 48 -5.05 17.13 3.09
N PRO A 49 -5.86 17.39 2.07
CA PRO A 49 -7.31 17.53 2.23
C PRO A 49 -7.93 16.21 2.68
N ASP A 50 -9.15 16.26 3.22
CA ASP A 50 -9.84 15.06 3.75
C ASP A 50 -10.25 14.06 2.67
N THR A 51 -10.40 14.50 1.42
CA THR A 51 -10.82 13.69 0.26
C THR A 51 -9.91 13.92 -0.94
N ASN A 52 -10.09 13.11 -1.98
CA ASN A 52 -9.43 13.20 -3.29
C ASN A 52 -7.89 13.12 -3.22
N VAL A 53 -7.39 12.21 -2.38
CA VAL A 53 -5.96 11.89 -2.28
C VAL A 53 -5.72 10.46 -2.71
N LEU A 54 -4.79 10.26 -3.64
CA LEU A 54 -4.36 8.96 -4.14
C LEU A 54 -2.92 8.70 -3.70
N PHE A 55 -2.73 7.76 -2.77
CA PHE A 55 -1.41 7.27 -2.42
C PHE A 55 -0.99 6.17 -3.39
N ILE A 56 0.18 6.32 -3.98
CA ILE A 56 0.79 5.33 -4.88
C ILE A 56 2.03 4.76 -4.21
N SER A 57 2.20 3.45 -4.24
CA SER A 57 3.37 2.81 -3.59
C SER A 57 3.87 1.59 -4.36
N ASN A 58 5.16 1.29 -4.21
CA ASN A 58 5.68 -0.04 -4.49
C ASN A 58 5.04 -1.05 -3.52
N HIS A 59 5.04 -2.34 -3.89
CA HIS A 59 4.30 -3.37 -3.14
C HIS A 59 5.20 -4.54 -2.76
N GLN A 60 5.25 -4.87 -1.48
CA GLN A 60 6.11 -5.95 -0.98
C GLN A 60 5.33 -7.14 -0.42
N THR A 61 4.16 -6.88 0.19
CA THR A 61 3.29 -7.92 0.77
C THR A 61 1.82 -7.56 0.59
N TYR A 62 0.90 -8.54 0.59
CA TYR A 62 -0.52 -8.24 0.29
C TYR A 62 -1.20 -7.37 1.34
N PHE A 63 -0.89 -7.56 2.63
CA PHE A 63 -1.61 -6.89 3.72
C PHE A 63 -0.73 -6.03 4.64
N ALA A 64 0.53 -6.43 4.89
CA ALA A 64 1.37 -5.69 5.83
C ALA A 64 1.67 -4.26 5.35
N ASP A 65 1.83 -4.05 4.05
CA ASP A 65 2.09 -2.73 3.47
C ASP A 65 0.95 -1.77 3.80
N VAL A 66 -0.29 -2.19 3.53
CA VAL A 66 -1.50 -1.39 3.78
C VAL A 66 -1.67 -1.15 5.29
N THR A 67 -1.50 -2.18 6.12
CA THR A 67 -1.66 -2.01 7.58
C THR A 67 -0.62 -1.07 8.17
N ALA A 68 0.62 -1.06 7.66
CA ALA A 68 1.63 -0.08 8.07
C ALA A 68 1.20 1.35 7.70
N MET A 69 0.71 1.56 6.47
CA MET A 69 0.19 2.86 6.04
C MET A 69 -0.97 3.34 6.92
N PHE A 70 -1.91 2.46 7.28
CA PHE A 70 -2.98 2.79 8.23
C PHE A 70 -2.42 3.27 9.58
N HIS A 71 -1.37 2.62 10.10
CA HIS A 71 -0.71 3.07 11.33
C HIS A 71 -0.08 4.44 11.16
N VAL A 72 0.74 4.63 10.12
CA VAL A 72 1.49 5.88 9.89
C VAL A 72 0.54 7.05 9.64
N PHE A 73 -0.47 6.88 8.79
CA PHE A 73 -1.42 7.96 8.48
C PHE A 73 -2.22 8.38 9.72
N ASN A 74 -2.73 7.42 10.49
CA ASN A 74 -3.46 7.75 11.71
C ASN A 74 -2.57 8.38 12.78
N ALA A 75 -1.31 7.96 12.89
CA ALA A 75 -0.35 8.57 13.80
C ALA A 75 -0.03 10.02 13.39
N ALA A 76 0.24 10.26 12.11
CA ALA A 76 0.50 11.59 11.56
C ALA A 76 -0.68 12.54 11.77
N LEU A 77 -1.90 12.10 11.48
CA LEU A 77 -3.14 12.88 11.71
C LEU A 77 -3.37 13.25 13.18
N LYS A 78 -2.73 12.55 14.12
CA LYS A 78 -2.72 12.87 15.57
C LYS A 78 -1.49 13.69 16.00
N GLY A 79 -0.77 14.28 15.04
CA GLY A 79 0.37 15.14 15.31
C GLY A 79 1.67 14.40 15.66
N ARG A 80 1.78 13.11 15.33
CA ARG A 80 3.01 12.35 15.52
C ARG A 80 3.79 12.34 14.22
N GLU A 81 4.97 12.95 14.27
CA GLU A 81 5.89 12.98 13.14
C GLU A 81 6.80 11.75 13.21
N ASP A 82 6.86 11.03 12.12
CA ASP A 82 7.75 9.89 11.85
C ASP A 82 7.79 8.82 12.95
N ASN A 83 6.70 8.66 13.69
CA ASN A 83 6.65 7.63 14.72
C ASN A 83 5.23 7.07 14.98
N ILE A 84 5.22 5.79 15.35
CA ILE A 84 4.02 5.05 15.75
C ILE A 84 4.15 4.48 17.18
N LYS A 85 4.86 5.16 18.10
CA LYS A 85 5.25 4.59 19.41
C LYS A 85 4.09 4.08 20.25
N ASN A 86 2.95 4.73 20.22
CA ASN A 86 1.80 4.38 21.04
C ASN A 86 0.57 4.24 20.17
N VAL A 87 -0.14 3.13 20.23
CA VAL A 87 -1.27 2.78 19.39
C VAL A 87 -2.53 3.61 19.61
N PHE A 88 -2.58 4.46 20.63
CA PHE A 88 -3.76 5.29 20.93
C PHE A 88 -4.17 6.27 19.82
N TYR A 89 -3.33 6.53 18.81
CA TYR A 89 -3.73 7.26 17.62
C TYR A 89 -4.88 6.57 16.86
N LEU A 90 -5.11 5.28 17.07
CA LEU A 90 -6.23 4.55 16.50
C LEU A 90 -7.53 4.68 17.33
N TRP A 91 -7.54 5.47 18.41
CA TRP A 91 -8.78 5.70 19.16
C TRP A 91 -9.85 6.38 18.30
N GLU A 92 -9.47 7.37 17.51
CA GLU A 92 -10.30 8.00 16.48
C GLU A 92 -9.61 7.88 15.11
N PRO A 93 -9.70 6.72 14.45
CA PRO A 93 -9.03 6.51 13.18
C PRO A 93 -9.75 7.22 12.04
N LYS A 94 -9.00 7.54 10.97
CA LYS A 94 -9.59 7.99 9.71
C LYS A 94 -10.39 6.85 9.09
N LEU A 95 -11.72 7.05 8.98
CA LEU A 95 -12.64 6.02 8.50
C LEU A 95 -12.82 6.03 6.97
N ASN A 96 -12.61 7.18 6.33
CA ASN A 96 -12.64 7.34 4.88
C ASN A 96 -11.24 7.11 4.26
N LEU A 97 -10.59 6.05 4.68
CA LEU A 97 -9.35 5.53 4.10
C LEU A 97 -9.63 4.19 3.45
N TYR A 98 -9.27 4.09 2.15
CA TYR A 98 -9.53 2.96 1.29
C TYR A 98 -8.24 2.44 0.67
N TYR A 99 -8.27 1.21 0.15
CA TYR A 99 -7.17 0.66 -0.63
C TYR A 99 -7.66 -0.26 -1.74
N VAL A 100 -6.99 -0.20 -2.88
CA VAL A 100 -7.32 -1.04 -4.03
C VAL A 100 -6.75 -2.44 -3.84
N ALA A 101 -7.58 -3.46 -3.96
CA ALA A 101 -7.19 -4.85 -3.82
C ALA A 101 -7.83 -5.73 -4.88
N ALA A 102 -7.15 -6.80 -5.28
CA ALA A 102 -7.74 -7.77 -6.20
C ALA A 102 -8.86 -8.55 -5.50
N LYS A 103 -10.01 -8.67 -6.16
CA LYS A 103 -11.21 -9.38 -5.69
C LYS A 103 -10.88 -10.80 -5.20
N GLU A 104 -10.07 -11.52 -5.97
CA GLU A 104 -9.60 -12.87 -5.65
C GLU A 104 -8.90 -12.94 -4.28
N THR A 105 -8.07 -11.92 -3.95
CA THR A 105 -7.34 -11.87 -2.68
C THR A 105 -8.26 -11.64 -1.49
N MET A 106 -9.38 -10.93 -1.68
CA MET A 106 -10.29 -10.54 -0.60
C MET A 106 -11.37 -11.59 -0.30
N THR A 107 -11.54 -12.59 -1.16
CA THR A 107 -12.55 -13.66 -0.99
C THR A 107 -12.01 -14.91 -0.29
N GLU A 108 -10.69 -15.10 -0.21
CA GLU A 108 -10.02 -16.28 0.35
C GLU A 108 -9.99 -16.28 1.89
N GLY A 109 -11.12 -16.57 2.54
CA GLY A 109 -11.19 -16.78 3.99
C GLY A 109 -11.75 -15.61 4.80
N LEU A 110 -11.84 -15.80 6.12
CA LEU A 110 -12.48 -14.85 7.03
C LEU A 110 -11.67 -13.55 7.19
N LEU A 111 -10.35 -13.66 7.40
CA LEU A 111 -9.49 -12.50 7.65
C LEU A 111 -9.41 -11.53 6.45
N PRO A 112 -9.23 -11.98 5.19
CA PRO A 112 -9.35 -11.11 4.04
C PRO A 112 -10.70 -10.40 3.93
N ARG A 113 -11.81 -11.08 4.25
CA ARG A 113 -13.16 -10.46 4.25
C ARG A 113 -13.30 -9.36 5.31
N ILE A 114 -12.73 -9.56 6.50
CA ILE A 114 -12.70 -8.52 7.54
C ILE A 114 -11.85 -7.33 7.08
N LEU A 115 -10.68 -7.59 6.50
CA LEU A 115 -9.82 -6.55 5.96
C LEU A 115 -10.51 -5.81 4.80
N ALA A 116 -11.28 -6.51 3.96
CA ALA A 116 -12.12 -5.90 2.94
C ALA A 116 -13.13 -4.92 3.55
N TYR A 117 -13.79 -5.29 4.63
CA TYR A 117 -14.73 -4.41 5.33
C TYR A 117 -14.06 -3.15 5.89
N ILE A 118 -12.79 -3.23 6.28
CA ILE A 118 -12.02 -2.08 6.77
C ILE A 118 -11.82 -1.01 5.70
N GLY A 119 -11.76 -1.38 4.39
CA GLY A 119 -11.64 -0.37 3.35
C GLY A 119 -11.12 -0.87 2.00
N ALA A 120 -11.21 -2.15 1.68
CA ALA A 120 -10.83 -2.60 0.34
C ALA A 120 -11.86 -2.18 -0.70
N ILE A 121 -11.36 -1.60 -1.79
CA ILE A 121 -12.05 -1.46 -3.07
C ILE A 121 -11.57 -2.62 -3.91
N THR A 122 -12.45 -3.58 -4.16
CA THR A 122 -12.07 -4.76 -4.93
C THR A 122 -12.16 -4.48 -6.43
N VAL A 123 -11.08 -4.81 -7.14
CA VAL A 123 -11.00 -4.70 -8.60
C VAL A 123 -10.72 -6.05 -9.22
N GLU A 124 -11.28 -6.27 -10.41
CA GLU A 124 -10.97 -7.45 -11.23
C GLU A 124 -9.71 -7.22 -12.04
N ARG A 125 -8.72 -8.13 -11.93
CA ARG A 125 -7.50 -8.01 -12.72
C ARG A 125 -7.79 -8.29 -14.19
N THR A 126 -7.41 -7.37 -15.06
CA THR A 126 -7.59 -7.53 -16.51
C THR A 126 -6.57 -8.46 -17.14
N TRP A 127 -5.45 -8.73 -16.47
CA TRP A 127 -4.31 -9.50 -17.02
C TRP A 127 -4.08 -10.86 -16.35
N ARG A 128 -4.73 -11.15 -15.23
CA ARG A 128 -4.53 -12.41 -14.50
C ARG A 128 -5.78 -12.80 -13.72
N ALA A 129 -6.28 -14.02 -14.00
CA ALA A 129 -7.34 -14.64 -13.23
C ALA A 129 -6.91 -16.07 -12.83
N GLU A 130 -7.14 -16.45 -11.55
CA GLU A 130 -6.86 -17.79 -11.01
C GLU A 130 -5.44 -18.29 -11.31
N GLY A 131 -4.47 -17.36 -11.32
CA GLY A 131 -3.07 -17.69 -11.60
C GLY A 131 -2.69 -17.76 -13.08
N LYS A 132 -3.63 -17.64 -14.02
CA LYS A 132 -3.41 -17.65 -15.47
C LYS A 132 -3.44 -16.23 -16.05
N ASP A 133 -2.67 -16.01 -17.10
CA ASP A 133 -2.75 -14.76 -17.86
C ASP A 133 -4.04 -14.71 -18.65
N VAL A 134 -4.77 -13.60 -18.55
CA VAL A 134 -6.02 -13.34 -19.23
C VAL A 134 -5.98 -11.94 -19.82
N GLN A 135 -6.77 -11.73 -20.88
CA GLN A 135 -7.08 -10.39 -21.39
C GLN A 135 -8.58 -10.16 -21.16
N ARG A 136 -8.88 -9.22 -20.26
CA ARG A 136 -10.25 -8.79 -19.98
C ARG A 136 -10.35 -7.29 -20.14
N GLU A 137 -11.51 -6.82 -20.54
CA GLU A 137 -11.82 -5.40 -20.47
C GLU A 137 -11.91 -4.92 -19.03
N VAL A 138 -11.62 -3.63 -18.82
CA VAL A 138 -11.78 -3.01 -17.52
C VAL A 138 -13.25 -2.99 -17.13
N ASN A 139 -13.58 -3.50 -15.98
CA ASN A 139 -14.94 -3.44 -15.46
C ASN A 139 -15.29 -1.99 -15.11
N PRO A 140 -16.30 -1.37 -15.76
CA PRO A 140 -16.68 0.02 -15.46
C PRO A 140 -17.02 0.26 -13.99
N ASN A 141 -17.57 -0.75 -13.29
CA ASN A 141 -17.88 -0.65 -11.87
C ASN A 141 -16.62 -0.50 -11.00
N ASP A 142 -15.50 -1.07 -11.41
CA ASP A 142 -14.24 -0.95 -10.65
C ASP A 142 -13.74 0.50 -10.68
N THR A 143 -13.81 1.15 -11.84
CA THR A 143 -13.43 2.57 -11.99
C THR A 143 -14.38 3.47 -11.21
N GLU A 144 -15.68 3.23 -11.27
CA GLU A 144 -16.69 4.00 -10.52
C GLU A 144 -16.51 3.83 -9.00
N ASN A 145 -16.19 2.64 -8.51
CA ASN A 145 -15.90 2.41 -7.09
C ASN A 145 -14.65 3.19 -6.62
N ILE A 146 -13.62 3.29 -7.45
CA ILE A 146 -12.43 4.08 -7.13
C ILE A 146 -12.77 5.58 -7.08
N LYS A 147 -13.57 6.07 -8.02
CA LYS A 147 -14.08 7.44 -8.02
C LYS A 147 -14.85 7.76 -6.74
N ILE A 148 -15.85 6.94 -6.40
CA ILE A 148 -16.63 7.08 -5.16
C ILE A 148 -15.73 7.14 -3.93
N ALA A 149 -14.69 6.32 -3.88
CA ALA A 149 -13.75 6.31 -2.77
C ALA A 149 -12.87 7.56 -2.71
N LEU A 150 -12.45 8.11 -3.85
CA LEU A 150 -11.70 9.37 -3.91
C LEU A 150 -12.57 10.55 -3.50
N GLU A 151 -13.84 10.57 -3.91
CA GLU A 151 -14.81 11.60 -3.50
C GLU A 151 -15.13 11.57 -2.00
N ASP A 152 -15.12 10.37 -1.37
CA ASP A 152 -15.37 10.21 0.06
C ASP A 152 -14.10 10.36 0.91
N GLY A 153 -12.90 10.04 0.38
CA GLY A 153 -11.70 10.01 1.21
C GLY A 153 -10.39 9.83 0.48
N TRP A 154 -9.51 9.06 1.09
CA TRP A 154 -8.17 8.72 0.61
C TRP A 154 -8.13 7.30 0.07
N VAL A 155 -7.40 7.11 -1.02
CA VAL A 155 -7.23 5.80 -1.66
C VAL A 155 -5.75 5.43 -1.74
N ILE A 156 -5.40 4.24 -1.29
CA ILE A 156 -4.07 3.62 -1.47
C ILE A 156 -4.14 2.70 -2.67
N THR A 157 -3.18 2.81 -3.59
CA THR A 157 -3.05 1.89 -4.72
C THR A 157 -1.61 1.45 -4.92
N PHE A 158 -1.44 0.26 -5.50
CA PHE A 158 -0.16 -0.32 -5.88
C PHE A 158 -0.10 -0.45 -7.40
N PRO A 159 0.44 0.57 -8.11
CA PRO A 159 0.28 0.71 -9.56
C PRO A 159 0.84 -0.45 -10.38
N GLN A 160 1.82 -1.19 -9.85
CA GLN A 160 2.39 -2.37 -10.52
C GLN A 160 1.43 -3.58 -10.52
N GLY A 161 0.44 -3.61 -9.59
CA GLY A 161 -0.50 -4.73 -9.42
C GLY A 161 0.14 -6.05 -8.99
N THR A 162 1.37 -6.00 -8.48
CA THR A 162 2.15 -7.18 -8.06
C THR A 162 3.11 -6.81 -6.94
N THR A 163 3.48 -7.81 -6.12
CA THR A 163 4.52 -7.67 -5.10
C THR A 163 5.94 -7.89 -5.65
N ARG A 164 6.12 -8.14 -6.95
CA ARG A 164 7.43 -8.26 -7.58
C ARG A 164 7.98 -6.89 -7.90
N SER A 165 9.23 -6.62 -7.47
CA SER A 165 9.92 -5.36 -7.76
C SER A 165 10.19 -5.18 -9.27
N PHE A 166 10.31 -3.95 -9.69
CA PHE A 166 10.68 -3.54 -11.05
C PHE A 166 9.79 -4.14 -12.15
N LYS A 167 8.52 -4.42 -11.83
CA LYS A 167 7.51 -4.71 -12.85
C LYS A 167 6.87 -3.41 -13.31
N PRO A 168 6.54 -3.29 -14.61
CA PRO A 168 5.98 -2.07 -15.15
C PRO A 168 4.73 -1.61 -14.41
N VAL A 169 4.58 -0.32 -14.23
CA VAL A 169 3.37 0.32 -13.74
C VAL A 169 2.24 0.14 -14.75
N ARG A 170 1.05 -0.13 -14.28
CA ARG A 170 -0.14 -0.33 -15.11
C ARG A 170 -0.78 1.00 -15.49
N LYS A 171 -1.10 1.19 -16.76
CA LYS A 171 -1.74 2.41 -17.29
C LYS A 171 -3.06 2.76 -16.60
N GLY A 172 -3.75 1.77 -16.01
CA GLY A 172 -5.01 1.98 -15.29
C GLY A 172 -4.92 3.04 -14.20
N THR A 173 -3.83 3.07 -13.42
CA THR A 173 -3.62 4.12 -12.40
C THR A 173 -3.45 5.50 -13.03
N ALA A 174 -2.73 5.63 -14.13
CA ALA A 174 -2.57 6.90 -14.84
C ALA A 174 -3.90 7.39 -15.44
N HIS A 175 -4.76 6.49 -15.94
CA HIS A 175 -6.11 6.86 -16.38
C HIS A 175 -6.98 7.38 -15.25
N ILE A 176 -6.95 6.74 -14.07
CA ILE A 176 -7.66 7.20 -12.86
C ILE A 176 -7.17 8.59 -12.48
N ILE A 177 -5.86 8.83 -12.49
CA ILE A 177 -5.25 10.13 -12.18
C ILE A 177 -5.75 11.21 -13.14
N LYS A 178 -5.70 10.97 -14.45
CA LYS A 178 -6.20 11.93 -15.44
C LYS A 178 -7.69 12.24 -15.30
N GLN A 179 -8.48 11.20 -15.04
CA GLN A 179 -9.94 11.33 -14.98
C GLN A 179 -10.43 12.02 -13.72
N HIS A 180 -9.83 11.72 -12.54
CA HIS A 180 -10.33 12.21 -11.25
C HIS A 180 -9.45 13.28 -10.62
N LYS A 181 -8.29 13.59 -11.19
CA LYS A 181 -7.36 14.65 -10.78
C LYS A 181 -7.10 14.67 -9.26
N PRO A 182 -6.77 13.53 -8.62
CA PRO A 182 -6.48 13.50 -7.21
C PRO A 182 -5.11 14.11 -6.91
N ILE A 183 -4.88 14.55 -5.67
CA ILE A 183 -3.53 14.78 -5.19
C ILE A 183 -2.83 13.43 -5.11
N VAL A 184 -1.75 13.25 -5.86
CA VAL A 184 -1.02 11.97 -5.95
C VAL A 184 0.21 12.02 -5.04
N VAL A 185 0.21 11.18 -4.00
CA VAL A 185 1.28 11.14 -2.98
C VAL A 185 2.05 9.83 -3.10
N PRO A 186 3.33 9.86 -3.48
CA PRO A 186 4.15 8.66 -3.55
C PRO A 186 4.60 8.18 -2.18
N ILE A 187 4.66 6.86 -2.01
CA ILE A 187 5.21 6.20 -0.83
C ILE A 187 6.18 5.10 -1.28
N VAL A 188 7.37 5.11 -0.71
CA VAL A 188 8.36 4.04 -0.92
C VAL A 188 8.48 3.21 0.36
N ILE A 189 8.34 1.90 0.23
CA ILE A 189 8.50 0.97 1.34
C ILE A 189 9.62 -0.03 1.07
N ASP A 190 10.37 -0.39 2.13
CA ASP A 190 11.33 -1.49 2.09
C ASP A 190 11.33 -2.31 3.39
N GLY A 191 11.91 -3.52 3.34
CA GLY A 191 12.06 -4.42 4.47
C GLY A 191 10.86 -5.32 4.75
N PHE A 192 9.70 -5.04 4.19
CA PHE A 192 8.46 -5.79 4.46
C PHE A 192 8.55 -7.23 3.95
N ARG A 193 9.08 -7.45 2.75
CA ARG A 193 9.30 -8.79 2.20
C ARG A 193 10.27 -9.62 3.02
N ARG A 194 11.25 -8.97 3.67
CA ARG A 194 12.19 -9.65 4.58
C ARG A 194 11.55 -10.00 5.92
N SER A 195 10.61 -9.17 6.39
CA SER A 195 9.95 -9.30 7.70
C SER A 195 8.79 -10.28 7.71
N PHE A 196 8.01 -10.31 6.61
CA PHE A 196 6.72 -11.00 6.55
C PHE A 196 6.71 -12.12 5.52
N ASP A 197 5.73 -13.01 5.66
CA ASP A 197 5.32 -13.92 4.58
C ASP A 197 4.75 -13.13 3.39
N ARG A 198 4.57 -13.79 2.26
CA ARG A 198 4.07 -13.13 1.04
C ARG A 198 2.71 -12.46 1.21
N LYS A 199 1.84 -13.03 2.04
CA LYS A 199 0.55 -12.43 2.36
C LYS A 199 0.68 -11.23 3.30
N GLY A 200 1.76 -11.14 4.08
CA GLY A 200 1.93 -10.09 5.09
C GLY A 200 1.10 -10.34 6.35
N LEU A 201 0.69 -11.57 6.58
CA LEU A 201 -0.12 -11.96 7.72
C LEU A 201 0.74 -12.45 8.89
N PHE A 202 1.86 -13.11 8.60
CA PHE A 202 2.75 -13.68 9.61
C PHE A 202 4.12 -13.04 9.58
N VAL A 203 4.69 -12.77 10.75
CA VAL A 203 6.08 -12.32 10.90
C VAL A 203 6.98 -13.52 10.65
N LYS A 204 7.74 -13.46 9.56
CA LYS A 204 8.73 -14.49 9.16
C LYS A 204 10.06 -14.29 9.88
N LYS A 205 10.48 -13.02 10.03
CA LYS A 205 11.73 -12.65 10.68
C LYS A 205 11.53 -11.40 11.52
N LYS A 206 12.12 -11.38 12.72
CA LYS A 206 12.14 -10.23 13.64
C LYS A 206 13.47 -9.47 13.51
N GLY A 207 13.52 -8.26 14.03
CA GLY A 207 14.72 -7.42 14.03
C GLY A 207 15.08 -6.86 12.64
N ILE A 208 14.14 -6.87 11.71
CA ILE A 208 14.33 -6.29 10.37
C ILE A 208 14.06 -4.78 10.45
N LEU A 209 14.97 -4.00 9.86
CA LEU A 209 14.71 -2.61 9.55
C LEU A 209 13.72 -2.55 8.39
N GLN A 210 12.57 -1.96 8.66
CA GLN A 210 11.54 -1.60 7.68
C GLN A 210 11.61 -0.10 7.46
N SER A 211 11.31 0.38 6.27
CA SER A 211 11.21 1.81 5.98
C SER A 211 9.93 2.15 5.26
N MET A 212 9.45 3.35 5.49
CA MET A 212 8.35 3.99 4.77
C MET A 212 8.68 5.46 4.60
N GLU A 213 8.93 5.87 3.38
CA GLU A 213 9.15 7.26 2.99
C GLU A 213 7.90 7.79 2.28
N ILE A 214 7.33 8.88 2.77
CA ILE A 214 6.23 9.60 2.16
C ILE A 214 6.85 10.80 1.44
N LYS A 215 6.70 10.83 0.12
CA LYS A 215 7.28 11.89 -0.72
C LYS A 215 6.26 13.02 -0.97
N PRO A 216 6.74 14.22 -1.31
CA PRO A 216 5.85 15.30 -1.72
C PRO A 216 4.91 14.88 -2.84
N PRO A 217 3.70 15.46 -2.91
CA PRO A 217 2.76 15.19 -4.00
C PRO A 217 3.40 15.42 -5.37
N LEU A 218 3.04 14.56 -6.33
CA LEU A 218 3.50 14.71 -7.71
C LEU A 218 2.90 15.95 -8.37
N GLU A 219 3.73 16.69 -9.08
CA GLU A 219 3.30 17.76 -9.97
C GLU A 219 2.88 17.15 -11.31
N ILE A 220 1.58 17.02 -11.52
CA ILE A 220 1.00 16.42 -12.73
C ILE A 220 0.17 17.47 -13.44
N ASP A 221 0.48 17.71 -14.73
CA ASP A 221 -0.40 18.44 -15.61
C ASP A 221 -1.49 17.50 -16.14
N TYR A 222 -2.63 17.48 -15.44
CA TYR A 222 -3.73 16.56 -15.74
C TYR A 222 -4.30 16.73 -17.15
N GLU A 223 -4.15 17.90 -17.76
CA GLU A 223 -4.66 18.18 -19.11
C GLU A 223 -3.65 17.74 -20.18
N ASN A 224 -2.38 18.12 -20.05
CA ASN A 224 -1.39 17.99 -21.10
C ASN A 224 -0.49 16.74 -20.96
N ASP A 225 -0.27 16.23 -19.73
CA ASP A 225 0.58 15.05 -19.56
C ASP A 225 -0.07 13.82 -20.19
N SER A 226 0.70 13.10 -21.01
CA SER A 226 0.25 11.82 -21.56
C SER A 226 0.17 10.75 -20.49
N VAL A 227 -0.60 9.69 -20.74
CA VAL A 227 -0.69 8.52 -19.85
C VAL A 227 0.69 7.91 -19.63
N GLU A 228 1.50 7.84 -20.67
CA GLU A 228 2.86 7.31 -20.64
C GLU A 228 3.77 8.15 -19.75
N LYS A 229 3.69 9.48 -19.83
CA LYS A 229 4.46 10.39 -18.97
C LYS A 229 4.05 10.23 -17.49
N ILE A 230 2.76 10.11 -17.20
CA ILE A 230 2.29 9.87 -15.83
C ILE A 230 2.77 8.51 -15.31
N VAL A 231 2.75 7.46 -16.15
CA VAL A 231 3.30 6.14 -15.78
C VAL A 231 4.77 6.25 -15.40
N GLU A 232 5.58 6.93 -16.22
CA GLU A 232 7.00 7.15 -15.95
C GLU A 232 7.23 7.94 -14.66
N GLN A 233 6.49 9.02 -14.44
CA GLN A 233 6.54 9.79 -13.17
C GLN A 233 6.22 8.92 -11.95
N ILE A 234 5.22 8.03 -12.06
CA ILE A 234 4.89 7.08 -11.01
C ILE A 234 6.05 6.12 -10.76
N GLU A 235 6.63 5.52 -11.82
CA GLU A 235 7.75 4.57 -11.70
C GLU A 235 8.96 5.20 -11.00
N TYR A 236 9.31 6.44 -11.35
CA TYR A 236 10.36 7.19 -10.67
C TYR A 236 10.01 7.48 -9.21
N ALA A 237 8.79 7.96 -8.94
CA ALA A 237 8.38 8.39 -7.62
C ALA A 237 8.36 7.25 -6.59
N ILE A 238 7.93 6.04 -7.01
CA ILE A 238 7.91 4.84 -6.15
C ILE A 238 9.19 4.00 -6.25
N GLU A 239 10.26 4.52 -6.88
CA GLU A 239 11.58 3.88 -7.06
C GLU A 239 11.52 2.50 -7.71
N GLN A 240 10.65 2.37 -8.71
CA GLN A 240 10.50 1.14 -9.48
C GLN A 240 10.89 1.29 -10.96
N HIS A 241 11.41 2.45 -11.35
CA HIS A 241 12.01 2.65 -12.65
C HIS A 241 13.34 1.87 -12.78
N ALA A 242 13.70 1.44 -13.98
CA ALA A 242 14.90 0.65 -14.24
C ALA A 242 16.21 1.29 -13.75
N SER A 243 16.27 2.63 -13.69
CA SER A 243 17.42 3.36 -13.16
C SER A 243 17.73 3.10 -11.68
N PHE A 244 16.76 2.62 -10.91
CA PHE A 244 16.95 2.23 -9.51
C PHE A 244 17.43 0.78 -9.34
N LEU A 245 17.56 0.02 -10.43
CA LEU A 245 18.12 -1.32 -10.35
C LEU A 245 19.59 -1.23 -9.95
N LYS A 246 19.91 -1.69 -8.76
CA LYS A 246 21.31 -1.89 -8.35
C LYS A 246 21.84 -3.10 -9.09
N VAL A 247 22.72 -2.87 -10.04
CA VAL A 247 23.50 -3.95 -10.67
C VAL A 247 24.50 -4.42 -9.62
N ILE A 248 24.28 -5.61 -9.06
CA ILE A 248 25.25 -6.23 -8.17
C ILE A 248 26.36 -6.78 -9.07
N PRO A 249 27.62 -6.36 -8.89
CA PRO A 249 28.74 -6.91 -9.66
C PRO A 249 28.78 -8.43 -9.55
N GLN A 250 29.09 -9.12 -10.65
CA GLN A 250 29.12 -10.57 -10.72
C GLN A 250 30.06 -11.17 -9.66
N GLU A 251 31.17 -10.51 -9.38
CA GLU A 251 32.15 -10.88 -8.34
C GLU A 251 31.51 -10.99 -6.93
N VAL A 252 30.61 -10.05 -6.59
CA VAL A 252 29.91 -10.06 -5.28
C VAL A 252 28.90 -11.21 -5.21
N ILE A 253 28.27 -11.56 -6.32
CA ILE A 253 27.36 -12.73 -6.40
C ILE A 253 28.16 -14.01 -6.17
N GLU A 254 29.26 -14.18 -6.88
CA GLU A 254 30.14 -15.36 -6.78
C GLU A 254 30.72 -15.52 -5.37
N GLU A 255 31.14 -14.41 -4.73
CA GLU A 255 31.62 -14.41 -3.36
C GLU A 255 30.51 -14.83 -2.37
N SER A 256 29.30 -14.31 -2.54
CA SER A 256 28.15 -14.66 -1.69
C SER A 256 27.77 -16.14 -1.82
N GLU A 257 27.77 -16.67 -3.04
CA GLU A 257 27.50 -18.09 -3.30
C GLU A 257 28.60 -19.02 -2.75
N LYS A 258 29.85 -18.55 -2.77
CA LYS A 258 30.97 -19.29 -2.15
C LYS A 258 30.82 -19.37 -0.63
N LEU A 259 30.48 -18.23 0.00
CA LEU A 259 30.23 -18.15 1.45
C LEU A 259 29.05 -19.02 1.88
N ASP A 260 27.98 -19.06 1.09
CA ASP A 260 26.83 -19.92 1.38
C ASP A 260 27.14 -21.38 1.23
N ARG A 261 27.94 -21.79 0.24
CA ARG A 261 28.47 -23.15 0.11
C ARG A 261 29.33 -23.55 1.30
N GLU A 262 30.25 -22.69 1.74
CA GLU A 262 31.10 -22.93 2.91
C GLU A 262 30.32 -23.05 4.23
N ARG A 263 29.18 -22.35 4.36
CA ARG A 263 28.28 -22.47 5.52
C ARG A 263 27.49 -23.78 5.53
N GLN A 264 27.08 -24.29 4.37
CA GLN A 264 26.37 -25.57 4.26
C GLN A 264 27.22 -26.79 4.61
N TRP A 265 28.55 -26.70 4.55
CA TRP A 265 29.47 -27.76 4.93
C TRP A 265 29.87 -27.77 6.41
N LYS A 266 29.34 -26.84 7.21
CA LYS A 266 29.65 -26.73 8.65
C LYS A 266 28.53 -27.27 9.58
N TYR A 267 27.50 -27.91 9.01
CA TYR A 267 26.43 -28.53 9.81
C TYR A 267 26.20 -29.97 9.41
#